data_d82d776da4c9b2931d1a73c455ff3187
#
_entry.id   d82d776da4c9b2931d1a73c455ff3187
#
_cell.length_a   1.000
_cell.length_b   1.000
_cell.length_c   1.000
_cell.angle_alpha   90.00
_cell.angle_beta   90.00
_cell.angle_gamma   90.00
#
_symmetry.space_group_name_H-M   'P 1'
#
loop_
_entity.id
_entity.type
_entity.pdbx_description
1 polymer ?
#
loop_
_entity_poly.entity_id
_entity_poly.type
_entity_poly.pdbx_seq_one_letter_code
_entity_poly.pdbx_strand_id
1 'polypeptide(L)'
;AKIPTVVDATAKEQHVLANLRDGWRAIAKTRGLVLLIGGVTIGMMIFGPLSAVFPLMTYQHFGGDGYAASLAEAAFGVGMLVGSGILIAWGGGKRLAGLIAVAAVVVGVATAACGLLPPDAFPAFIGLVAVMAVACAWFNGPTMTLTQRNVPDDKMGRSMGLLTAAMGLATPAGIAIGGVLAEAMGIAPFFIADGLACLALGLVLYLPKSVRALDAG
;
A
#
# COMPACT_ATOMS: atom_id res chain seq x y z
N ALA A 1 -14.07 28.04 -35.77
CA ALA A 1 -13.50 27.40 -34.61
C ALA A 1 -12.04 27.03 -34.93
N LYS A 2 -11.09 27.75 -34.33
CA LYS A 2 -9.65 27.45 -34.45
C LYS A 2 -9.31 26.31 -33.44
N ILE A 3 -8.95 25.18 -33.96
CA ILE A 3 -8.36 24.07 -33.19
C ILE A 3 -6.94 24.55 -32.83
N PRO A 4 -6.55 24.60 -31.55
CA PRO A 4 -5.18 24.93 -31.18
C PRO A 4 -4.28 23.76 -31.58
N THR A 5 -3.40 24.05 -32.51
CA THR A 5 -2.36 23.15 -33.03
C THR A 5 -1.25 23.00 -31.99
N VAL A 6 -0.80 21.76 -31.85
CA VAL A 6 0.49 21.31 -31.28
C VAL A 6 0.87 21.98 -29.96
N VAL A 7 0.41 21.40 -28.87
CA VAL A 7 1.03 21.63 -27.57
C VAL A 7 2.45 21.07 -27.66
N ASP A 8 3.45 21.92 -27.61
CA ASP A 8 4.86 21.59 -27.63
C ASP A 8 5.14 20.52 -26.57
N ALA A 9 5.47 19.30 -27.00
CA ALA A 9 5.70 18.17 -26.10
C ALA A 9 6.82 18.50 -25.10
N THR A 10 7.82 19.25 -25.53
CA THR A 10 8.93 19.74 -24.70
C THR A 10 8.50 20.73 -23.63
N ALA A 11 7.56 21.64 -23.91
CA ALA A 11 7.02 22.57 -22.92
C ALA A 11 6.16 21.81 -21.87
N LYS A 12 5.41 20.80 -22.30
CA LYS A 12 4.61 19.96 -21.42
C LYS A 12 5.48 19.11 -20.49
N GLU A 13 6.57 18.55 -20.99
CA GLU A 13 7.54 17.79 -20.18
C GLU A 13 8.24 18.68 -19.14
N GLN A 14 8.66 19.89 -19.53
CA GLN A 14 9.28 20.83 -18.60
C GLN A 14 8.32 21.28 -17.50
N HIS A 15 7.04 21.49 -17.83
CA HIS A 15 6.01 21.77 -16.83
C HIS A 15 5.73 20.60 -15.89
N VAL A 16 5.75 19.36 -16.39
CA VAL A 16 5.58 18.17 -15.55
C VAL A 16 6.75 17.99 -14.59
N LEU A 17 7.98 18.11 -15.06
CA LEU A 17 9.18 18.02 -14.23
C LEU A 17 9.26 19.16 -13.20
N ALA A 18 8.90 20.38 -13.55
CA ALA A 18 8.83 21.50 -12.62
C ALA A 18 7.77 21.24 -11.52
N ASN A 19 6.59 20.74 -11.89
CA ASN A 19 5.54 20.40 -10.96
C ASN A 19 5.92 19.27 -10.00
N LEU A 20 6.61 18.23 -10.50
CA LEU A 20 7.16 17.13 -9.67
C LEU A 20 8.20 17.64 -8.69
N ARG A 21 9.12 18.52 -9.15
CA ARG A 21 10.15 19.13 -8.30
C ARG A 21 9.55 20.00 -7.21
N ASP A 22 8.52 20.78 -7.53
CA ASP A 22 7.83 21.63 -6.56
C ASP A 22 7.02 20.80 -5.55
N GLY A 23 6.35 19.74 -6.00
CA GLY A 23 5.69 18.77 -5.14
C GLY A 23 6.69 18.09 -4.19
N TRP A 24 7.82 17.62 -4.72
CA TRP A 24 8.91 17.04 -3.91
C TRP A 24 9.47 18.03 -2.87
N ARG A 25 9.72 19.28 -3.28
CA ARG A 25 10.21 20.32 -2.36
C ARG A 25 9.23 20.62 -1.23
N ALA A 26 7.92 20.53 -1.48
CA ALA A 26 6.92 20.70 -0.43
C ALA A 26 6.98 19.57 0.59
N ILE A 27 7.08 18.33 0.10
CA ILE A 27 7.20 17.11 0.91
C ILE A 27 8.54 17.11 1.68
N ALA A 28 9.64 17.45 1.01
CA ALA A 28 10.99 17.41 1.57
C ALA A 28 11.23 18.37 2.75
N LYS A 29 10.38 19.37 2.91
CA LYS A 29 10.45 20.30 4.07
C LYS A 29 10.12 19.60 5.39
N THR A 30 9.30 18.54 5.36
CA THR A 30 8.88 17.81 6.55
C THR A 30 9.47 16.40 6.51
N ARG A 31 10.52 16.14 7.29
CA ARG A 31 11.21 14.83 7.35
C ARG A 31 10.25 13.66 7.60
N GLY A 32 9.27 13.85 8.48
CA GLY A 32 8.25 12.84 8.75
C GLY A 32 7.44 12.47 7.52
N LEU A 33 7.07 13.45 6.69
CA LEU A 33 6.31 13.25 5.47
C LEU A 33 7.14 12.51 4.39
N VAL A 34 8.42 12.82 4.27
CA VAL A 34 9.33 12.09 3.37
C VAL A 34 9.43 10.62 3.78
N LEU A 35 9.60 10.35 5.08
CA LEU A 35 9.66 8.98 5.59
C LEU A 35 8.35 8.23 5.41
N LEU A 36 7.22 8.89 5.64
CA LEU A 36 5.90 8.33 5.44
C LEU A 36 5.68 7.97 3.96
N ILE A 37 5.89 8.91 3.05
CA ILE A 37 5.69 8.68 1.60
C ILE A 37 6.67 7.64 1.07
N GLY A 38 7.94 7.70 1.47
CA GLY A 38 8.93 6.68 1.13
C GLY A 38 8.52 5.29 1.63
N GLY A 39 8.09 5.20 2.89
CA GLY A 39 7.61 3.97 3.48
C GLY A 39 6.36 3.42 2.79
N VAL A 40 5.41 4.28 2.43
CA VAL A 40 4.21 3.88 1.66
C VAL A 40 4.58 3.40 0.26
N THR A 41 5.50 4.08 -0.42
CA THR A 41 5.98 3.67 -1.75
C THR A 41 6.65 2.29 -1.69
N ILE A 42 7.52 2.07 -0.69
CA ILE A 42 8.13 0.76 -0.44
C ILE A 42 7.05 -0.28 -0.07
N GLY A 43 6.07 0.09 0.75
CA GLY A 43 4.94 -0.76 1.09
C GLY A 43 4.14 -1.21 -0.12
N MET A 44 3.87 -0.32 -1.08
CA MET A 44 3.22 -0.67 -2.34
C MET A 44 4.09 -1.57 -3.22
N MET A 45 5.41 -1.41 -3.16
CA MET A 45 6.34 -2.27 -3.89
C MET A 45 6.41 -3.68 -3.29
N ILE A 46 6.34 -3.81 -1.97
CA ILE A 46 6.28 -5.08 -1.26
C ILE A 46 4.92 -5.74 -1.46
N PHE A 47 3.82 -5.02 -1.20
CA PHE A 47 2.46 -5.56 -1.26
C PHE A 47 1.93 -5.76 -2.70
N GLY A 48 2.47 -5.02 -3.70
CA GLY A 48 2.04 -5.09 -5.10
C GLY A 48 2.03 -6.50 -5.68
N PRO A 49 3.09 -7.30 -5.49
CA PRO A 49 3.17 -8.68 -5.98
C PRO A 49 2.05 -9.59 -5.48
N LEU A 50 1.57 -9.37 -4.26
CA LEU A 50 0.49 -10.18 -3.69
C LEU A 50 -0.77 -10.17 -4.55
N SER A 51 -1.09 -9.05 -5.19
CA SER A 51 -2.25 -8.98 -6.09
C SER A 51 -2.17 -9.95 -7.28
N ALA A 52 -0.96 -10.24 -7.76
CA ALA A 52 -0.72 -11.19 -8.85
C ALA A 52 -0.56 -12.63 -8.33
N VAL A 53 0.06 -12.81 -7.16
CA VAL A 53 0.37 -14.13 -6.60
C VAL A 53 -0.78 -14.70 -5.75
N PHE A 54 -1.74 -13.85 -5.35
CA PHE A 54 -2.89 -14.24 -4.54
C PHE A 54 -3.75 -15.34 -5.17
N PRO A 55 -4.18 -15.22 -6.45
CA PRO A 55 -4.88 -16.30 -7.14
C PRO A 55 -4.03 -17.57 -7.22
N LEU A 56 -2.71 -17.44 -7.46
CA LEU A 56 -1.80 -18.57 -7.55
C LEU A 56 -1.70 -19.34 -6.22
N MET A 57 -1.75 -18.64 -5.07
CA MET A 57 -1.81 -19.29 -3.74
C MET A 57 -3.04 -20.20 -3.65
N THR A 58 -4.22 -19.72 -4.11
CA THR A 58 -5.44 -20.49 -4.12
C THR A 58 -5.34 -21.71 -5.03
N TYR A 59 -4.81 -21.56 -6.25
CA TYR A 59 -4.71 -22.67 -7.21
C TYR A 59 -3.62 -23.69 -6.85
N GLN A 60 -2.43 -23.22 -6.51
CA GLN A 60 -1.25 -24.09 -6.41
C GLN A 60 -1.04 -24.64 -4.99
N HIS A 61 -1.39 -23.87 -3.97
CA HIS A 61 -1.18 -24.30 -2.58
C HIS A 61 -2.41 -24.97 -1.98
N PHE A 62 -3.58 -24.39 -2.18
CA PHE A 62 -4.84 -24.93 -1.65
C PHE A 62 -5.59 -25.85 -2.63
N GLY A 63 -5.13 -25.99 -3.88
CA GLY A 63 -5.78 -26.85 -4.88
C GLY A 63 -7.19 -26.37 -5.26
N GLY A 64 -7.50 -25.08 -5.02
CA GLY A 64 -8.79 -24.47 -5.32
C GLY A 64 -8.99 -24.21 -6.81
N ASP A 65 -10.20 -23.86 -7.16
CA ASP A 65 -10.62 -23.51 -8.52
C ASP A 65 -10.88 -21.98 -8.66
N GLY A 66 -11.43 -21.57 -9.80
CA GLY A 66 -11.78 -20.16 -10.04
C GLY A 66 -12.83 -19.61 -9.07
N TYR A 67 -13.71 -20.47 -8.55
CA TYR A 67 -14.68 -20.05 -7.53
C TYR A 67 -13.97 -19.76 -6.20
N ALA A 68 -13.03 -20.60 -5.78
CA ALA A 68 -12.23 -20.39 -4.59
C ALA A 68 -11.40 -19.10 -4.68
N ALA A 69 -10.77 -18.82 -5.84
CA ALA A 69 -10.05 -17.58 -6.07
C ALA A 69 -10.98 -16.35 -5.99
N SER A 70 -12.16 -16.42 -6.60
CA SER A 70 -13.15 -15.34 -6.52
C SER A 70 -13.67 -15.11 -5.09
N LEU A 71 -13.80 -16.18 -4.29
CA LEU A 71 -14.18 -16.09 -2.88
C LEU A 71 -13.11 -15.35 -2.06
N ALA A 72 -11.83 -15.61 -2.30
CA ALA A 72 -10.72 -14.92 -1.66
C ALA A 72 -10.73 -13.42 -2.02
N GLU A 73 -10.92 -13.07 -3.29
CA GLU A 73 -11.04 -11.68 -3.73
C GLU A 73 -12.27 -10.98 -3.14
N ALA A 74 -13.41 -11.68 -3.07
CA ALA A 74 -14.61 -11.15 -2.43
C ALA A 74 -14.38 -10.90 -0.93
N ALA A 75 -13.71 -11.82 -0.22
CA ALA A 75 -13.35 -11.65 1.19
C ALA A 75 -12.43 -10.43 1.38
N PHE A 76 -11.47 -10.22 0.47
CA PHE A 76 -10.64 -9.02 0.47
C PHE A 76 -11.46 -7.76 0.27
N GLY A 77 -12.36 -7.73 -0.72
CA GLY A 77 -13.24 -6.60 -0.99
C GLY A 77 -14.14 -6.26 0.19
N VAL A 78 -14.79 -7.28 0.78
CA VAL A 78 -15.63 -7.11 1.99
C VAL A 78 -14.79 -6.61 3.16
N GLY A 79 -13.60 -7.16 3.38
CA GLY A 79 -12.67 -6.70 4.42
C GLY A 79 -12.30 -5.23 4.26
N MET A 80 -12.02 -4.79 3.03
CA MET A 80 -11.75 -3.36 2.72
C MET A 80 -12.94 -2.47 3.05
N LEU A 81 -14.17 -2.89 2.70
CA LEU A 81 -15.39 -2.12 3.02
C LEU A 81 -15.62 -2.04 4.53
N VAL A 82 -15.50 -3.16 5.24
CA VAL A 82 -15.62 -3.21 6.70
C VAL A 82 -14.56 -2.34 7.36
N GLY A 83 -13.29 -2.47 6.94
CA GLY A 83 -12.19 -1.69 7.49
C GLY A 83 -12.37 -0.19 7.26
N SER A 84 -12.83 0.20 6.09
CA SER A 84 -13.14 1.60 5.75
C SER A 84 -14.34 2.11 6.55
N GLY A 85 -15.38 1.30 6.72
CA GLY A 85 -16.55 1.63 7.54
C GLY A 85 -16.19 1.85 9.02
N ILE A 86 -15.36 0.96 9.60
CA ILE A 86 -14.85 1.12 10.97
C ILE A 86 -14.02 2.41 11.06
N LEU A 87 -13.15 2.68 10.10
CA LEU A 87 -12.32 3.88 10.09
C LEU A 87 -13.17 5.16 10.03
N ILE A 88 -14.23 5.18 9.23
CA ILE A 88 -15.16 6.32 9.12
C ILE A 88 -15.91 6.51 10.45
N ALA A 89 -16.43 5.43 11.04
CA ALA A 89 -17.20 5.50 12.28
C ALA A 89 -16.35 5.94 13.48
N TRP A 90 -15.07 5.52 13.51
CA TRP A 90 -14.15 5.82 14.62
C TRP A 90 -13.30 7.08 14.39
N GLY A 91 -13.11 7.49 13.12
CA GLY A 91 -12.30 8.64 12.73
C GLY A 91 -10.78 8.40 12.81
N GLY A 92 -10.32 7.14 12.98
CA GLY A 92 -8.90 6.78 13.06
C GLY A 92 -8.18 7.23 14.32
N GLY A 93 -8.86 7.95 15.23
CA GLY A 93 -8.29 8.47 16.47
C GLY A 93 -7.29 9.61 16.26
N LYS A 94 -6.54 9.94 17.34
CA LYS A 94 -5.56 11.05 17.36
C LYS A 94 -4.17 10.66 16.88
N ARG A 95 -3.89 9.36 16.63
CA ARG A 95 -2.56 8.83 16.31
C ARG A 95 -2.57 8.07 14.98
N LEU A 96 -2.81 8.78 13.91
CA LEU A 96 -2.90 8.21 12.57
C LEU A 96 -1.59 7.54 12.11
N ALA A 97 -0.43 8.12 12.44
CA ALA A 97 0.87 7.52 12.15
C ALA A 97 1.06 6.18 12.88
N GLY A 98 0.60 6.09 14.12
CA GLY A 98 0.60 4.83 14.88
C GLY A 98 -0.34 3.79 14.24
N LEU A 99 -1.51 4.22 13.77
CA LEU A 99 -2.46 3.34 13.09
C LEU A 99 -1.89 2.76 11.79
N ILE A 100 -1.19 3.58 10.99
CA ILE A 100 -0.50 3.10 9.77
C ILE A 100 0.53 2.02 10.11
N ALA A 101 1.34 2.24 11.16
CA ALA A 101 2.34 1.26 11.57
C ALA A 101 1.72 -0.06 12.05
N VAL A 102 0.68 0.02 12.89
CA VAL A 102 -0.07 -1.16 13.36
C VAL A 102 -0.71 -1.88 12.17
N ALA A 103 -1.31 -1.15 11.24
CA ALA A 103 -1.90 -1.73 10.04
C ALA A 103 -0.86 -2.49 9.20
N ALA A 104 0.33 -1.91 8.99
CA ALA A 104 1.42 -2.58 8.27
C ALA A 104 1.88 -3.86 8.99
N VAL A 105 1.96 -3.83 10.33
CA VAL A 105 2.29 -5.03 11.12
C VAL A 105 1.21 -6.09 10.97
N VAL A 106 -0.07 -5.73 11.06
CA VAL A 106 -1.19 -6.68 10.90
C VAL A 106 -1.20 -7.29 9.50
N VAL A 107 -1.00 -6.47 8.46
CA VAL A 107 -0.84 -6.96 7.07
C VAL A 107 0.31 -7.97 7.00
N GLY A 108 1.48 -7.61 7.55
CA GLY A 108 2.66 -8.47 7.51
C GLY A 108 2.44 -9.80 8.23
N VAL A 109 1.86 -9.77 9.43
CA VAL A 109 1.55 -11.00 10.20
C VAL A 109 0.53 -11.86 9.47
N ALA A 110 -0.56 -11.26 8.95
CA ALA A 110 -1.60 -11.99 8.23
C ALA A 110 -1.05 -12.62 6.95
N THR A 111 -0.23 -11.88 6.19
CA THR A 111 0.42 -12.38 4.96
C THR A 111 1.37 -13.54 5.26
N ALA A 112 2.24 -13.39 6.27
CA ALA A 112 3.16 -14.46 6.67
C ALA A 112 2.39 -15.69 7.18
N ALA A 113 1.32 -15.50 7.94
CA ALA A 113 0.45 -16.58 8.40
C ALA A 113 -0.21 -17.31 7.23
N CYS A 114 -0.64 -16.62 6.18
CA CYS A 114 -1.16 -17.26 4.97
C CYS A 114 -0.16 -18.26 4.36
N GLY A 115 1.13 -17.90 4.32
CA GLY A 115 2.19 -18.78 3.81
C GLY A 115 2.51 -19.98 4.70
N LEU A 116 2.11 -19.94 5.98
CA LEU A 116 2.31 -21.04 6.94
C LEU A 116 1.12 -22.01 7.02
N LEU A 117 -0.01 -21.68 6.37
CA LEU A 117 -1.19 -22.55 6.41
C LEU A 117 -0.95 -23.85 5.65
N PRO A 118 -1.45 -24.99 6.16
CA PRO A 118 -1.46 -26.24 5.42
C PRO A 118 -2.49 -26.19 4.28
N PRO A 119 -2.35 -27.02 3.22
CA PRO A 119 -3.20 -26.97 2.03
C PRO A 119 -4.70 -27.19 2.27
N ASP A 120 -5.07 -27.82 3.37
CA ASP A 120 -6.47 -28.07 3.78
C ASP A 120 -7.11 -26.91 4.55
N ALA A 121 -6.32 -25.88 4.92
CA ALA A 121 -6.78 -24.76 5.74
C ALA A 121 -7.33 -23.56 4.91
N PHE A 122 -7.92 -23.80 3.76
CA PHE A 122 -8.49 -22.73 2.90
C PHE A 122 -9.47 -21.80 3.63
N PRO A 123 -10.39 -22.27 4.53
CA PRO A 123 -11.26 -21.36 5.28
C PRO A 123 -10.49 -20.38 6.19
N ALA A 124 -9.37 -20.83 6.79
CA ALA A 124 -8.51 -19.97 7.58
C ALA A 124 -7.80 -18.92 6.72
N PHE A 125 -7.39 -19.30 5.50
CA PHE A 125 -6.83 -18.39 4.51
C PHE A 125 -7.83 -17.25 4.18
N ILE A 126 -9.10 -17.56 3.91
CA ILE A 126 -10.15 -16.56 3.66
C ILE A 126 -10.29 -15.60 4.85
N GLY A 127 -10.28 -16.12 6.08
CA GLY A 127 -10.33 -15.29 7.30
C GLY A 127 -9.13 -14.34 7.42
N LEU A 128 -7.91 -14.83 7.16
CA LEU A 128 -6.69 -14.00 7.17
C LEU A 128 -6.71 -12.93 6.07
N VAL A 129 -7.22 -13.27 4.90
CA VAL A 129 -7.42 -12.33 3.79
C VAL A 129 -8.35 -11.19 4.18
N ALA A 130 -9.47 -11.48 4.83
CA ALA A 130 -10.39 -10.46 5.31
C ALA A 130 -9.73 -9.54 6.36
N VAL A 131 -8.98 -10.12 7.32
CA VAL A 131 -8.22 -9.35 8.33
C VAL A 131 -7.17 -8.46 7.66
N MET A 132 -6.43 -9.00 6.71
CA MET A 132 -5.43 -8.25 5.93
C MET A 132 -6.08 -7.08 5.19
N ALA A 133 -7.23 -7.28 4.58
CA ALA A 133 -7.96 -6.24 3.86
C ALA A 133 -8.45 -5.11 4.78
N VAL A 134 -8.95 -5.43 5.97
CA VAL A 134 -9.28 -4.43 7.01
C VAL A 134 -8.05 -3.58 7.34
N ALA A 135 -6.91 -4.23 7.56
CA ALA A 135 -5.67 -3.52 7.87
C ALA A 135 -5.17 -2.68 6.68
N CYS A 136 -5.34 -3.13 5.44
CA CYS A 136 -5.04 -2.34 4.24
C CYS A 136 -5.87 -1.05 4.18
N ALA A 137 -7.14 -1.07 4.55
CA ALA A 137 -7.95 0.13 4.65
C ALA A 137 -7.39 1.11 5.70
N TRP A 138 -6.94 0.59 6.85
CA TRP A 138 -6.32 1.38 7.93
C TRP A 138 -4.91 1.87 7.60
N PHE A 139 -4.26 1.28 6.63
CA PHE A 139 -2.99 1.79 6.09
C PHE A 139 -3.23 2.94 5.11
N ASN A 140 -4.14 2.76 4.15
CA ASN A 140 -4.38 3.72 3.05
C ASN A 140 -5.09 5.00 3.52
N GLY A 141 -6.18 4.91 4.29
CA GLY A 141 -6.98 6.06 4.73
C GLY A 141 -6.18 7.09 5.54
N PRO A 142 -5.53 6.68 6.65
CA PRO A 142 -4.71 7.57 7.45
C PRO A 142 -3.51 8.16 6.70
N THR A 143 -2.89 7.39 5.79
CA THR A 143 -1.79 7.89 4.94
C THR A 143 -2.24 9.09 4.13
N MET A 144 -3.40 9.00 3.47
CA MET A 144 -3.98 10.07 2.69
C MET A 144 -4.28 11.29 3.57
N THR A 145 -4.90 11.06 4.73
CA THR A 145 -5.25 12.10 5.69
C THR A 145 -4.01 12.83 6.23
N LEU A 146 -2.96 12.11 6.62
CA LEU A 146 -1.71 12.72 7.11
C LEU A 146 -1.01 13.52 6.00
N THR A 147 -1.02 13.01 4.78
CA THR A 147 -0.45 13.75 3.65
C THR A 147 -1.21 15.06 3.42
N GLN A 148 -2.54 15.03 3.43
CA GLN A 148 -3.37 16.21 3.26
C GLN A 148 -3.19 17.24 4.38
N ARG A 149 -3.09 16.80 5.64
CA ARG A 149 -2.91 17.72 6.79
C ARG A 149 -1.55 18.42 6.82
N ASN A 150 -0.50 17.75 6.32
CA ASN A 150 0.88 18.23 6.43
C ASN A 150 1.41 18.91 5.15
N VAL A 151 0.60 19.02 4.10
CA VAL A 151 0.95 19.70 2.85
C VAL A 151 0.15 21.00 2.74
N PRO A 152 0.79 22.17 2.44
CA PRO A 152 0.09 23.41 2.19
C PRO A 152 -0.88 23.32 1.03
N ASP A 153 -2.03 23.99 1.11
CA ASP A 153 -3.12 23.93 0.13
C ASP A 153 -2.67 24.32 -1.29
N ASP A 154 -1.79 25.32 -1.42
CA ASP A 154 -1.22 25.80 -2.69
C ASP A 154 -0.36 24.72 -3.41
N LYS A 155 0.08 23.69 -2.70
CA LYS A 155 0.94 22.60 -3.20
C LYS A 155 0.26 21.23 -3.13
N MET A 156 -0.95 21.16 -2.60
CA MET A 156 -1.69 19.91 -2.38
C MET A 156 -1.77 19.07 -3.66
N GLY A 157 -2.25 19.65 -4.76
CA GLY A 157 -2.41 18.93 -6.02
C GLY A 157 -1.11 18.34 -6.57
N ARG A 158 0.02 19.09 -6.46
CA ARG A 158 1.34 18.63 -6.92
C ARG A 158 1.89 17.51 -6.04
N SER A 159 1.73 17.63 -4.72
CA SER A 159 2.19 16.61 -3.75
C SER A 159 1.37 15.33 -3.85
N MET A 160 0.05 15.42 -4.01
CA MET A 160 -0.83 14.28 -4.22
C MET A 160 -0.55 13.60 -5.57
N GLY A 161 -0.31 14.38 -6.63
CA GLY A 161 0.11 13.85 -7.93
C GLY A 161 1.42 13.07 -7.85
N LEU A 162 2.41 13.58 -7.10
CA LEU A 162 3.68 12.89 -6.88
C LEU A 162 3.48 11.58 -6.09
N LEU A 163 2.68 11.61 -5.02
CA LEU A 163 2.36 10.42 -4.23
C LEU A 163 1.69 9.35 -5.10
N THR A 164 0.66 9.74 -5.86
CA THR A 164 -0.06 8.81 -6.75
C THR A 164 0.87 8.25 -7.83
N ALA A 165 1.74 9.06 -8.41
CA ALA A 165 2.72 8.61 -9.40
C ALA A 165 3.75 7.64 -8.78
N ALA A 166 4.24 7.93 -7.58
CA ALA A 166 5.17 7.05 -6.87
C ALA A 166 4.54 5.68 -6.56
N MET A 167 3.30 5.67 -6.04
CA MET A 167 2.55 4.45 -5.79
C MET A 167 2.24 3.68 -7.09
N GLY A 168 1.84 4.40 -8.14
CA GLY A 168 1.54 3.83 -9.45
C GLY A 168 2.75 3.18 -10.14
N LEU A 169 3.96 3.68 -9.92
CA LEU A 169 5.20 3.09 -10.43
C LEU A 169 5.72 1.97 -9.51
N ALA A 170 5.52 2.08 -8.21
CA ALA A 170 5.96 1.08 -7.24
C ALA A 170 5.26 -0.26 -7.44
N THR A 171 3.97 -0.25 -7.75
CA THR A 171 3.18 -1.48 -7.94
C THR A 171 3.67 -2.36 -9.09
N PRO A 172 3.84 -1.88 -10.35
CA PRO A 172 4.38 -2.69 -11.43
C PRO A 172 5.81 -3.17 -11.16
N ALA A 173 6.65 -2.31 -10.57
CA ALA A 173 8.01 -2.70 -10.18
C ALA A 173 7.99 -3.82 -9.13
N GLY A 174 7.12 -3.71 -8.14
CA GLY A 174 6.89 -4.74 -7.14
C GLY A 174 6.43 -6.05 -7.77
N ILE A 175 5.42 -6.01 -8.65
CA ILE A 175 4.91 -7.20 -9.35
C ILE A 175 6.02 -7.89 -10.16
N ALA A 176 6.85 -7.13 -10.88
CA ALA A 176 7.95 -7.69 -11.66
C ALA A 176 8.99 -8.40 -10.77
N ILE A 177 9.40 -7.76 -9.67
CA ILE A 177 10.37 -8.33 -8.72
C ILE A 177 9.74 -9.52 -7.97
N GLY A 178 8.54 -9.34 -7.44
CA GLY A 178 7.85 -10.35 -6.64
C GLY A 178 7.46 -11.58 -7.45
N GLY A 179 7.11 -11.43 -8.73
CA GLY A 179 6.84 -12.55 -9.63
C GLY A 179 8.07 -13.45 -9.79
N VAL A 180 9.25 -12.85 -10.04
CA VAL A 180 10.52 -13.59 -10.14
C VAL A 180 10.85 -14.28 -8.81
N LEU A 181 10.65 -13.61 -7.67
CA LEU A 181 10.91 -14.20 -6.34
C LEU A 181 9.95 -15.35 -6.03
N ALA A 182 8.66 -15.17 -6.34
CA ALA A 182 7.65 -16.21 -6.14
C ALA A 182 7.91 -17.46 -6.99
N GLU A 183 8.39 -17.27 -8.23
CA GLU A 183 8.80 -18.38 -9.10
C GLU A 183 10.04 -19.10 -8.56
N ALA A 184 11.03 -18.37 -8.05
CA ALA A 184 12.30 -18.92 -7.57
C ALA A 184 12.15 -19.70 -6.25
N MET A 185 11.34 -19.20 -5.31
CA MET A 185 11.24 -19.79 -3.95
C MET A 185 9.93 -20.54 -3.71
N GLY A 186 8.96 -20.46 -4.60
CA GLY A 186 7.62 -21.01 -4.43
C GLY A 186 6.67 -20.03 -3.73
N ILE A 187 5.35 -20.28 -3.88
CA ILE A 187 4.32 -19.33 -3.48
C ILE A 187 4.21 -19.19 -1.96
N ALA A 188 4.17 -20.30 -1.21
CA ALA A 188 4.02 -20.27 0.24
C ALA A 188 5.24 -19.61 0.94
N PRO A 189 6.51 -19.95 0.62
CA PRO A 189 7.68 -19.23 1.14
C PRO A 189 7.69 -17.74 0.73
N PHE A 190 7.21 -17.41 -0.47
CA PHE A 190 7.10 -16.02 -0.90
C PHE A 190 6.14 -15.21 0.01
N PHE A 191 4.97 -15.77 0.35
CA PHE A 191 4.03 -15.11 1.29
C PHE A 191 4.67 -14.88 2.66
N ILE A 192 5.48 -15.83 3.15
CA ILE A 192 6.21 -15.66 4.43
C ILE A 192 7.23 -14.52 4.31
N ALA A 193 8.04 -14.51 3.25
CA ALA A 193 9.05 -13.48 3.04
C ALA A 193 8.45 -12.09 2.87
N ASP A 194 7.39 -11.97 2.08
CA ASP A 194 6.67 -10.73 1.83
C ASP A 194 5.99 -10.20 3.11
N GLY A 195 5.36 -11.10 3.88
CA GLY A 195 4.78 -10.77 5.18
C GLY A 195 5.82 -10.29 6.19
N LEU A 196 7.00 -10.90 6.24
CA LEU A 196 8.11 -10.43 7.08
C LEU A 196 8.64 -9.08 6.63
N ALA A 197 8.70 -8.81 5.33
CA ALA A 197 9.10 -7.52 4.79
C ALA A 197 8.08 -6.42 5.15
N CYS A 198 6.77 -6.69 5.04
CA CYS A 198 5.71 -5.78 5.49
C CYS A 198 5.77 -5.52 6.99
N LEU A 199 6.03 -6.55 7.80
CA LEU A 199 6.18 -6.42 9.25
C LEU A 199 7.39 -5.54 9.61
N ALA A 200 8.53 -5.77 8.97
CA ALA A 200 9.72 -4.96 9.16
C ALA A 200 9.46 -3.49 8.77
N LEU A 201 8.76 -3.25 7.67
CA LEU A 201 8.36 -1.91 7.24
C LEU A 201 7.47 -1.23 8.30
N GLY A 202 6.48 -1.93 8.84
CA GLY A 202 5.61 -1.41 9.90
C GLY A 202 6.42 -0.99 11.14
N LEU A 203 7.37 -1.80 11.57
CA LEU A 203 8.27 -1.49 12.69
C LEU A 203 9.15 -0.27 12.37
N VAL A 204 9.74 -0.22 11.17
CA VAL A 204 10.57 0.90 10.72
C VAL A 204 9.78 2.20 10.65
N LEU A 205 8.51 2.17 10.22
CA LEU A 205 7.66 3.36 10.20
C LEU A 205 7.24 3.84 11.60
N TYR A 206 7.16 2.93 12.57
CA TYR A 206 6.80 3.28 13.96
C TYR A 206 7.95 3.95 14.73
N LEU A 207 9.20 3.58 14.46
CA LEU A 207 10.38 4.01 15.23
C LEU A 207 10.66 5.52 15.15
N PRO A 208 10.60 6.21 13.99
CA PRO A 208 10.99 7.60 13.88
C PRO A 208 10.03 8.54 14.63
N LYS A 209 10.57 9.33 15.57
CA LYS A 209 9.82 10.39 16.26
C LYS A 209 9.22 11.41 15.27
N SER A 210 9.87 11.61 14.12
CA SER A 210 9.42 12.53 13.06
C SER A 210 8.14 12.07 12.36
N VAL A 211 7.91 10.76 12.22
CA VAL A 211 6.66 10.22 11.68
C VAL A 211 5.54 10.39 12.70
N ARG A 212 5.80 10.11 13.96
CA ARG A 212 4.84 10.31 15.07
C ARG A 212 4.49 11.78 15.29
N ALA A 213 5.41 12.69 15.00
CA ALA A 213 5.17 14.13 15.08
C ALA A 213 4.19 14.66 14.04
N LEU A 214 3.92 13.91 12.95
CA LEU A 214 2.90 14.26 11.96
C LEU A 214 1.47 14.24 12.54
N ASP A 215 1.25 13.53 13.64
CA ASP A 215 -0.02 13.49 14.34
C ASP A 215 -0.34 14.81 15.09
N ALA A 216 0.66 15.67 15.30
CA ALA A 216 0.53 16.92 16.06
C ALA A 216 0.26 18.17 15.18
N GLY A 217 0.32 18.01 13.86
CA GLY A 217 -0.02 19.05 12.87
C GLY A 217 -1.45 18.87 12.38
#